data_3305ee7ecf9d1135e98f284a5831cbeb
#
_entry.id   3305ee7ecf9d1135e98f284a5831cbeb
#
_cell.length_a   1.000
_cell.length_b   1.000
_cell.length_c   1.000
_cell.angle_alpha   90.00
_cell.angle_beta   90.00
_cell.angle_gamma   90.00
#
_symmetry.space_group_name_H-M   'P 1'
#
loop_
_entity.id
_entity.type
_entity.pdbx_description
1 polymer ?
#
loop_
_entity_poly.entity_id
_entity_poly.type
_entity_poly.pdbx_seq_one_letter_code
_entity_poly.pdbx_strand_id
1 'polypeptide(L)'
;IASLERAIREQDAPISIHKMKSFYPAGDEQVIVAEVTQQVIPPAGIPLDVGCVVSNVGTMYNIALALEGKNVTHKYLTVSGMVKKPTVICVPLGTSFAQCLELAGGIPEGDWMAIAGGPMMGRRLTRDQALEASVIKTTSGILILPIDSLPARKEQITLLHMYQRARSSCIQCRRCTDLCPRHLLGHPLEPHRIMRQMATLALDGNTTDSRILKSAALCCECGICETFACPMQLQPRRVNAMLKQELAREKVRWNKGEGQQEPSLWREGRKAPTKRVAARAGVLEYYDRCGTAGLMQETPDQVTLPLRQHIGAPPTVLVTVGEQVSAGQLIAAAPEGALSANLHASIDGVVVSVGDAIVIRKEG
;
A
#
# COMPACT_ATOMS: atom_id res chain seq x y z
N ILE A 1 -20.76 0.04 -10.66
CA ILE A 1 -21.74 -0.92 -10.09
C ILE A 1 -22.60 -1.47 -11.21
N ALA A 2 -23.29 -0.65 -12.02
CA ALA A 2 -24.19 -1.12 -13.09
C ALA A 2 -23.54 -2.12 -14.06
N SER A 3 -22.27 -1.94 -14.44
CA SER A 3 -21.53 -2.86 -15.29
C SER A 3 -21.31 -4.23 -14.62
N LEU A 4 -21.01 -4.24 -13.31
CA LEU A 4 -20.86 -5.47 -12.54
C LEU A 4 -22.21 -6.20 -12.37
N GLU A 5 -23.26 -5.45 -12.04
CA GLU A 5 -24.61 -6.00 -11.93
C GLU A 5 -25.09 -6.64 -13.25
N ARG A 6 -24.75 -6.01 -14.39
CA ARG A 6 -25.01 -6.56 -15.71
C ARG A 6 -24.23 -7.86 -15.95
N ALA A 7 -22.91 -7.85 -15.73
CA ALA A 7 -22.06 -9.02 -15.95
C ALA A 7 -22.48 -10.21 -15.07
N ILE A 8 -22.86 -9.98 -13.81
CA ILE A 8 -23.35 -11.01 -12.90
C ILE A 8 -24.62 -11.66 -13.45
N ARG A 9 -25.57 -10.85 -13.97
CA ARG A 9 -26.82 -11.37 -14.57
C ARG A 9 -26.56 -12.14 -15.88
N GLU A 10 -25.71 -11.60 -16.76
CA GLU A 10 -25.37 -12.20 -18.05
C GLU A 10 -24.66 -13.55 -17.91
N GLN A 11 -23.90 -13.74 -16.86
CA GLN A 11 -23.11 -14.94 -16.55
C GLN A 11 -23.79 -15.87 -15.55
N ASP A 12 -24.97 -15.52 -15.05
CA ASP A 12 -25.65 -16.23 -13.94
C ASP A 12 -24.66 -16.57 -12.78
N ALA A 13 -23.77 -15.62 -12.48
CA ALA A 13 -22.69 -15.86 -11.54
C ALA A 13 -23.17 -15.80 -10.07
N PRO A 14 -22.74 -16.73 -9.19
CA PRO A 14 -23.12 -16.73 -7.77
C PRO A 14 -22.36 -15.64 -6.98
N ILE A 15 -22.49 -14.39 -7.44
CA ILE A 15 -21.78 -13.22 -6.89
C ILE A 15 -22.80 -12.20 -6.39
N SER A 16 -22.60 -11.71 -5.17
CA SER A 16 -23.38 -10.63 -4.60
C SER A 16 -22.56 -9.35 -4.46
N ILE A 17 -23.22 -8.20 -4.63
CA ILE A 17 -22.59 -6.88 -4.48
C ILE A 17 -22.97 -6.30 -3.12
N HIS A 18 -21.97 -6.12 -2.24
CA HIS A 18 -22.13 -5.42 -0.98
C HIS A 18 -21.70 -3.95 -1.13
N LYS A 19 -22.66 -3.03 -0.99
CA LYS A 19 -22.42 -1.57 -1.11
C LYS A 19 -21.97 -1.00 0.23
N MET A 20 -20.75 -0.53 0.32
CA MET A 20 -20.20 0.10 1.51
C MET A 20 -20.27 1.63 1.44
N LYS A 21 -20.36 2.30 2.60
CA LYS A 21 -20.19 3.76 2.70
C LYS A 21 -18.75 4.14 2.33
N SER A 22 -18.55 5.35 1.80
CA SER A 22 -17.19 5.88 1.52
C SER A 22 -16.54 6.39 2.79
N PHE A 23 -15.65 5.59 3.36
CA PHE A 23 -14.83 5.94 4.53
C PHE A 23 -13.42 5.35 4.38
N TYR A 24 -12.49 5.81 5.19
CA TYR A 24 -11.12 5.29 5.22
C TYR A 24 -10.80 4.69 6.61
N PRO A 25 -10.18 3.51 6.69
CA PRO A 25 -9.70 2.64 5.61
C PRO A 25 -10.68 1.50 5.25
N ALA A 26 -11.72 1.78 4.46
CA ALA A 26 -12.70 0.76 4.05
C ALA A 26 -12.08 -0.42 3.28
N GLY A 27 -10.93 -0.18 2.58
CA GLY A 27 -10.21 -1.22 1.85
C GLY A 27 -9.28 -2.11 2.68
N ASP A 28 -9.18 -1.90 3.99
CA ASP A 28 -8.43 -2.80 4.88
C ASP A 28 -9.15 -4.15 4.99
N GLU A 29 -8.40 -5.26 4.85
CA GLU A 29 -8.99 -6.61 4.80
C GLU A 29 -9.83 -6.96 6.02
N GLN A 30 -9.39 -6.57 7.23
CA GLN A 30 -10.15 -6.85 8.45
C GLN A 30 -11.40 -5.98 8.56
N VAL A 31 -11.33 -4.76 8.02
CA VAL A 31 -12.50 -3.88 7.93
C VAL A 31 -13.50 -4.43 6.93
N ILE A 32 -13.04 -4.86 5.72
CA ILE A 32 -13.93 -5.45 4.70
C ILE A 32 -14.64 -6.69 5.25
N VAL A 33 -13.91 -7.62 5.87
CA VAL A 33 -14.52 -8.83 6.45
C VAL A 33 -15.58 -8.45 7.46
N ALA A 34 -15.28 -7.55 8.40
CA ALA A 34 -16.24 -7.12 9.41
C ALA A 34 -17.47 -6.38 8.83
N GLU A 35 -17.31 -5.61 7.74
CA GLU A 35 -18.42 -4.92 7.08
C GLU A 35 -19.34 -5.89 6.32
N VAL A 36 -18.74 -6.87 5.64
CA VAL A 36 -19.50 -7.76 4.73
C VAL A 36 -20.09 -8.94 5.49
N THR A 37 -19.33 -9.56 6.40
CA THR A 37 -19.70 -10.83 7.06
C THR A 37 -20.16 -10.65 8.50
N GLN A 38 -19.99 -9.46 9.10
CA GLN A 38 -20.19 -9.19 10.52
C GLN A 38 -19.28 -10.01 11.45
N GLN A 39 -18.27 -10.68 10.90
CA GLN A 39 -17.29 -11.43 11.68
C GLN A 39 -16.04 -10.58 11.91
N VAL A 40 -15.42 -10.73 13.07
CA VAL A 40 -14.18 -10.04 13.43
C VAL A 40 -13.02 -11.01 13.36
N ILE A 41 -12.02 -10.67 12.55
CA ILE A 41 -10.76 -11.41 12.52
C ILE A 41 -10.04 -11.20 13.88
N PRO A 42 -9.58 -12.25 14.55
CA PRO A 42 -8.92 -12.12 15.85
C PRO A 42 -7.60 -11.31 15.74
N PRO A 43 -7.14 -10.65 16.82
CA PRO A 43 -5.85 -9.97 16.84
C PRO A 43 -4.72 -10.87 16.34
N ALA A 44 -3.83 -10.36 15.50
CA ALA A 44 -2.77 -11.10 14.81
C ALA A 44 -3.27 -12.25 13.91
N GLY A 45 -4.57 -12.31 13.64
CA GLY A 45 -5.18 -13.26 12.70
C GLY A 45 -5.21 -12.73 11.26
N ILE A 46 -5.63 -13.60 10.36
CA ILE A 46 -5.81 -13.35 8.93
C ILE A 46 -7.27 -13.67 8.52
N PRO A 47 -7.75 -13.20 7.35
CA PRO A 47 -9.12 -13.47 6.89
C PRO A 47 -9.50 -14.95 6.87
N LEU A 48 -8.57 -15.85 6.57
CA LEU A 48 -8.79 -17.31 6.61
C LEU A 48 -9.25 -17.83 7.98
N ASP A 49 -8.91 -17.16 9.07
CA ASP A 49 -9.30 -17.58 10.42
C ASP A 49 -10.81 -17.48 10.67
N VAL A 50 -11.49 -16.74 9.80
CA VAL A 50 -12.95 -16.60 9.78
C VAL A 50 -13.55 -17.08 8.43
N GLY A 51 -12.84 -17.94 7.72
CA GLY A 51 -13.30 -18.56 6.49
C GLY A 51 -13.39 -17.62 5.29
N CYS A 52 -12.66 -16.50 5.30
CA CYS A 52 -12.69 -15.49 4.26
C CYS A 52 -11.38 -15.41 3.47
N VAL A 53 -11.47 -15.07 2.18
CA VAL A 53 -10.34 -14.64 1.35
C VAL A 53 -10.64 -13.25 0.81
N VAL A 54 -9.76 -12.29 1.06
CA VAL A 54 -9.87 -10.92 0.56
C VAL A 54 -8.87 -10.71 -0.57
N SER A 55 -9.36 -10.34 -1.74
CA SER A 55 -8.52 -10.10 -2.93
C SER A 55 -8.84 -8.76 -3.57
N ASN A 56 -7.81 -8.10 -4.09
CA ASN A 56 -7.97 -6.92 -4.92
C ASN A 56 -8.58 -7.29 -6.28
N VAL A 57 -9.39 -6.42 -6.87
CA VAL A 57 -10.00 -6.64 -8.19
C VAL A 57 -8.97 -6.93 -9.29
N GLY A 58 -7.79 -6.28 -9.24
CA GLY A 58 -6.69 -6.57 -10.16
C GLY A 58 -6.12 -7.99 -9.99
N THR A 59 -6.12 -8.53 -8.77
CA THR A 59 -5.74 -9.92 -8.51
C THR A 59 -6.76 -10.88 -9.11
N MET A 60 -8.06 -10.62 -8.94
CA MET A 60 -9.12 -11.43 -9.54
C MET A 60 -9.04 -11.44 -11.07
N TYR A 61 -8.78 -10.26 -11.68
CA TYR A 61 -8.54 -10.14 -13.11
C TYR A 61 -7.33 -11.00 -13.57
N ASN A 62 -6.21 -10.92 -12.84
CA ASN A 62 -5.02 -11.72 -13.14
C ASN A 62 -5.25 -13.23 -12.95
N ILE A 63 -6.08 -13.64 -11.99
CA ILE A 63 -6.48 -15.05 -11.82
C ILE A 63 -7.26 -15.52 -13.05
N ALA A 64 -8.22 -14.73 -13.54
CA ALA A 64 -8.97 -15.05 -14.75
C ALA A 64 -8.04 -15.20 -15.96
N LEU A 65 -7.07 -14.29 -16.15
CA LEU A 65 -6.06 -14.41 -17.22
C LEU A 65 -5.18 -15.66 -17.05
N ALA A 66 -4.81 -16.01 -15.82
CA ALA A 66 -4.01 -17.20 -15.55
C ALA A 66 -4.75 -18.50 -15.90
N LEU A 67 -6.07 -18.56 -15.72
CA LEU A 67 -6.90 -19.69 -16.16
C LEU A 67 -6.93 -19.84 -17.70
N GLU A 68 -6.67 -18.74 -18.44
CA GLU A 68 -6.49 -18.74 -19.88
C GLU A 68 -5.01 -18.98 -20.30
N GLY A 69 -4.13 -19.32 -19.37
CA GLY A 69 -2.70 -19.51 -19.63
C GLY A 69 -1.89 -18.22 -19.84
N LYS A 70 -2.46 -17.05 -19.52
CA LYS A 70 -1.80 -15.75 -19.68
C LYS A 70 -1.06 -15.35 -18.40
N ASN A 71 0.19 -14.95 -18.54
CA ASN A 71 1.04 -14.50 -17.45
C ASN A 71 0.84 -13.02 -17.11
N VAL A 72 1.19 -12.63 -15.88
CA VAL A 72 1.11 -11.22 -15.44
C VAL A 72 2.30 -10.44 -16.02
N THR A 73 2.06 -9.73 -17.11
CA THR A 73 3.03 -8.91 -17.83
C THR A 73 2.70 -7.41 -17.78
N HIS A 74 1.45 -7.05 -17.50
CA HIS A 74 0.96 -5.67 -17.50
C HIS A 74 0.37 -5.27 -16.15
N LYS A 75 0.33 -3.97 -15.91
CA LYS A 75 -0.24 -3.38 -14.71
C LYS A 75 -1.12 -2.19 -15.04
N TYR A 76 -2.34 -2.21 -14.48
CA TYR A 76 -3.21 -1.03 -14.41
C TYR A 76 -2.82 -0.19 -13.21
N LEU A 77 -2.55 1.09 -13.42
CA LEU A 77 -2.25 2.04 -12.33
C LEU A 77 -2.80 3.42 -12.65
N THR A 78 -2.97 4.21 -11.60
CA THR A 78 -3.42 5.60 -11.70
C THR A 78 -2.23 6.55 -11.59
N VAL A 79 -2.09 7.49 -12.52
CA VAL A 79 -1.15 8.62 -12.43
C VAL A 79 -1.94 9.88 -12.14
N SER A 80 -1.63 10.56 -11.04
CA SER A 80 -2.41 11.71 -10.55
C SER A 80 -1.52 12.73 -9.81
N GLY A 81 -2.12 13.80 -9.32
CA GLY A 81 -1.42 14.90 -8.63
C GLY A 81 -1.10 16.05 -9.57
N MET A 82 0.12 16.57 -9.51
CA MET A 82 0.62 17.68 -10.33
C MET A 82 0.87 17.32 -11.81
N VAL A 83 0.19 16.33 -12.35
CA VAL A 83 0.30 15.97 -13.76
C VAL A 83 -0.74 16.71 -14.60
N LYS A 84 -0.43 16.96 -15.89
CA LYS A 84 -1.32 17.69 -16.79
C LYS A 84 -2.60 16.93 -17.12
N LYS A 85 -2.50 15.60 -17.24
CA LYS A 85 -3.61 14.69 -17.61
C LYS A 85 -3.70 13.52 -16.63
N PRO A 86 -4.28 13.71 -15.43
CA PRO A 86 -4.50 12.60 -14.50
C PRO A 86 -5.27 11.48 -15.18
N THR A 87 -4.73 10.26 -15.19
CA THR A 87 -5.27 9.16 -15.99
C THR A 87 -4.99 7.79 -15.38
N VAL A 88 -5.78 6.81 -15.79
CA VAL A 88 -5.48 5.39 -15.57
C VAL A 88 -4.77 4.87 -16.80
N ILE A 89 -3.60 4.26 -16.61
CA ILE A 89 -2.78 3.66 -17.67
C ILE A 89 -2.68 2.15 -17.46
N CYS A 90 -2.50 1.42 -18.56
CA CYS A 90 -2.11 0.02 -18.56
C CYS A 90 -0.76 -0.07 -19.26
N VAL A 91 0.28 -0.47 -18.52
CA VAL A 91 1.65 -0.52 -19.03
C VAL A 91 2.31 -1.86 -18.70
N PRO A 92 3.32 -2.29 -19.48
CA PRO A 92 4.14 -3.44 -19.14
C PRO A 92 4.79 -3.27 -17.76
N LEU A 93 4.97 -4.37 -17.02
CA LEU A 93 5.78 -4.35 -15.80
C LEU A 93 7.21 -3.90 -16.15
N GLY A 94 7.83 -3.12 -15.28
CA GLY A 94 9.16 -2.59 -15.51
C GLY A 94 9.19 -1.26 -16.27
N THR A 95 8.06 -0.74 -16.79
CA THR A 95 7.96 0.61 -17.34
C THR A 95 8.41 1.64 -16.32
N SER A 96 9.28 2.58 -16.69
CA SER A 96 9.74 3.61 -15.75
C SER A 96 8.63 4.57 -15.33
N PHE A 97 8.72 5.13 -14.12
CA PHE A 97 7.77 6.16 -13.69
C PHE A 97 7.90 7.41 -14.59
N ALA A 98 9.09 7.71 -15.12
CA ALA A 98 9.28 8.79 -16.07
C ALA A 98 8.37 8.62 -17.32
N GLN A 99 8.36 7.43 -17.92
CA GLN A 99 7.46 7.12 -19.04
C GLN A 99 5.97 7.20 -18.64
N CYS A 100 5.61 6.74 -17.44
CA CYS A 100 4.25 6.89 -16.92
C CYS A 100 3.83 8.36 -16.79
N LEU A 101 4.76 9.26 -16.41
CA LEU A 101 4.52 10.70 -16.33
C LEU A 101 4.39 11.33 -17.73
N GLU A 102 5.19 10.88 -18.72
CA GLU A 102 5.03 11.33 -20.11
C GLU A 102 3.64 11.01 -20.66
N LEU A 103 3.13 9.80 -20.39
CA LEU A 103 1.73 9.41 -20.73
C LEU A 103 0.68 10.28 -20.04
N ALA A 104 1.00 10.79 -18.84
CA ALA A 104 0.14 11.71 -18.10
C ALA A 104 0.34 13.20 -18.47
N GLY A 105 1.01 13.48 -19.59
CA GLY A 105 1.17 14.83 -20.16
C GLY A 105 2.49 15.51 -19.85
N GLY A 106 3.52 14.72 -19.52
CA GLY A 106 4.90 15.15 -19.30
C GLY A 106 5.31 15.18 -17.82
N ILE A 107 6.62 15.16 -17.60
CA ILE A 107 7.21 15.28 -16.26
C ILE A 107 6.95 16.70 -15.73
N PRO A 108 6.38 16.86 -14.53
CA PRO A 108 6.14 18.19 -13.95
C PRO A 108 7.45 18.98 -13.75
N GLU A 109 7.38 20.28 -13.99
CA GLU A 109 8.49 21.20 -13.73
C GLU A 109 8.64 21.49 -12.22
N GLY A 110 9.84 21.97 -11.82
CA GLY A 110 10.15 22.36 -10.45
C GLY A 110 10.39 21.18 -9.52
N ASP A 111 10.29 21.47 -8.21
CA ASP A 111 10.58 20.51 -7.13
C ASP A 111 9.30 19.79 -6.71
N TRP A 112 9.32 18.47 -6.83
CA TRP A 112 8.22 17.59 -6.45
C TRP A 112 8.71 16.29 -5.82
N MET A 113 7.79 15.61 -5.19
CA MET A 113 7.96 14.23 -4.72
C MET A 113 6.89 13.33 -5.33
N ALA A 114 7.17 12.04 -5.39
CA ALA A 114 6.17 11.04 -5.75
C ALA A 114 5.76 10.17 -4.55
N ILE A 115 4.53 9.69 -4.60
CA ILE A 115 4.05 8.61 -3.73
C ILE A 115 3.68 7.44 -4.63
N ALA A 116 4.42 6.32 -4.50
CA ALA A 116 4.07 5.07 -5.15
C ALA A 116 2.96 4.38 -4.33
N GLY A 117 1.73 4.47 -4.83
CA GLY A 117 0.50 4.04 -4.15
C GLY A 117 -0.38 5.20 -3.68
N GLY A 118 -1.19 4.97 -2.65
CA GLY A 118 -2.09 5.99 -2.10
C GLY A 118 -1.41 6.95 -1.10
N PRO A 119 -1.97 8.16 -0.89
CA PRO A 119 -1.34 9.22 -0.08
C PRO A 119 -1.14 8.86 1.40
N MET A 120 -1.88 7.88 1.91
CA MET A 120 -1.84 7.49 3.32
C MET A 120 -0.77 6.44 3.63
N MET A 121 -0.59 5.46 2.75
CA MET A 121 0.27 4.28 2.97
C MET A 121 1.34 4.09 1.90
N GLY A 122 1.27 4.80 0.78
CA GLY A 122 2.21 4.67 -0.33
C GLY A 122 3.64 5.05 0.06
N ARG A 123 4.61 4.44 -0.65
CA ARG A 123 6.04 4.74 -0.47
C ARG A 123 6.36 6.10 -1.06
N ARG A 124 6.97 6.95 -0.26
CA ARG A 124 7.42 8.28 -0.69
C ARG A 124 8.77 8.17 -1.38
N LEU A 125 8.91 8.91 -2.46
CA LEU A 125 10.10 8.95 -3.30
C LEU A 125 10.47 10.41 -3.58
N THR A 126 11.76 10.74 -3.49
CA THR A 126 12.26 12.00 -4.03
C THR A 126 12.07 12.00 -5.55
N ARG A 127 12.23 13.16 -6.20
CA ARG A 127 12.15 13.28 -7.65
C ARG A 127 13.08 12.27 -8.34
N ASP A 128 14.35 12.24 -7.95
CA ASP A 128 15.36 11.36 -8.56
C ASP A 128 15.01 9.89 -8.35
N GLN A 129 14.67 9.49 -7.12
CA GLN A 129 14.21 8.13 -6.85
C GLN A 129 12.96 7.73 -7.64
N ALA A 130 12.06 8.69 -7.90
CA ALA A 130 10.87 8.44 -8.70
C ALA A 130 11.19 8.25 -10.18
N LEU A 131 12.13 9.03 -10.72
CA LEU A 131 12.54 8.91 -12.13
C LEU A 131 13.30 7.59 -12.40
N GLU A 132 14.01 7.06 -11.40
CA GLU A 132 14.67 5.76 -11.45
C GLU A 132 13.74 4.58 -11.18
N ALA A 133 12.57 4.83 -10.57
CA ALA A 133 11.63 3.77 -10.20
C ALA A 133 10.91 3.18 -11.42
N SER A 134 10.55 1.92 -11.32
CA SER A 134 9.76 1.20 -12.32
C SER A 134 8.46 0.64 -11.74
N VAL A 135 7.50 0.39 -12.64
CA VAL A 135 6.21 -0.22 -12.31
C VAL A 135 6.42 -1.68 -11.96
N ILE A 136 6.01 -2.08 -10.78
CA ILE A 136 6.06 -3.46 -10.28
C ILE A 136 4.65 -4.00 -10.04
N LYS A 137 4.52 -5.30 -9.78
CA LYS A 137 3.22 -5.99 -9.55
C LYS A 137 2.37 -5.31 -8.48
N THR A 138 2.99 -4.68 -7.48
CA THR A 138 2.30 -3.99 -6.37
C THR A 138 2.07 -2.50 -6.61
N THR A 139 2.54 -1.90 -7.70
CA THR A 139 2.29 -0.49 -8.01
C THR A 139 0.83 -0.27 -8.37
N SER A 140 0.09 0.43 -7.51
CA SER A 140 -1.34 0.75 -7.75
C SER A 140 -1.55 2.16 -8.27
N GLY A 141 -0.57 3.05 -8.10
CA GLY A 141 -0.64 4.44 -8.57
C GLY A 141 0.64 5.20 -8.33
N ILE A 142 0.75 6.32 -9.01
CA ILE A 142 1.82 7.31 -8.89
C ILE A 142 1.14 8.64 -8.61
N LEU A 143 1.37 9.21 -7.44
CA LEU A 143 0.82 10.50 -7.04
C LEU A 143 1.96 11.51 -6.91
N ILE A 144 1.97 12.53 -7.76
CA ILE A 144 2.97 13.60 -7.73
C ILE A 144 2.45 14.77 -6.90
N LEU A 145 3.27 15.22 -5.96
CA LEU A 145 2.92 16.31 -5.04
C LEU A 145 4.04 17.35 -4.97
N PRO A 146 3.72 18.62 -4.65
CA PRO A 146 4.73 19.64 -4.38
C PRO A 146 5.67 19.21 -3.25
N ILE A 147 6.95 19.60 -3.34
CA ILE A 147 7.96 19.27 -2.30
C ILE A 147 7.62 19.88 -0.93
N ASP A 148 6.83 20.95 -0.89
CA ASP A 148 6.35 21.58 0.32
C ASP A 148 4.98 21.06 0.81
N SER A 149 4.44 20.04 0.18
CA SER A 149 3.18 19.40 0.57
C SER A 149 3.22 18.80 1.98
N LEU A 150 2.06 18.62 2.61
CA LEU A 150 1.97 18.01 3.94
C LEU A 150 2.63 16.62 4.02
N PRO A 151 2.45 15.71 3.05
CA PRO A 151 3.15 14.43 3.03
C PRO A 151 4.68 14.59 2.98
N ALA A 152 5.20 15.53 2.18
CA ALA A 152 6.63 15.79 2.07
C ALA A 152 7.22 16.31 3.40
N ARG A 153 6.58 17.32 3.99
CA ARG A 153 7.01 17.89 5.29
C ARG A 153 7.02 16.86 6.40
N LYS A 154 6.06 15.94 6.43
CA LYS A 154 6.01 14.86 7.42
C LYS A 154 7.16 13.87 7.28
N GLU A 155 7.64 13.63 6.07
CA GLU A 155 8.74 12.70 5.83
C GLU A 155 10.07 13.22 6.40
N GLN A 156 10.27 14.52 6.41
CA GLN A 156 11.47 15.17 6.95
C GLN A 156 11.58 15.12 8.49
N ILE A 157 10.50 14.73 9.19
CA ILE A 157 10.49 14.66 10.66
C ILE A 157 11.34 13.47 11.11
N THR A 158 12.41 13.75 11.84
CA THR A 158 13.31 12.71 12.38
C THR A 158 12.68 11.95 13.55
N LEU A 159 13.19 10.76 13.84
CA LEU A 159 12.75 9.95 14.98
C LEU A 159 12.90 10.69 16.32
N LEU A 160 14.04 11.35 16.52
CA LEU A 160 14.28 12.15 17.72
C LEU A 160 13.24 13.26 17.89
N HIS A 161 12.91 13.96 16.80
CA HIS A 161 11.88 14.99 16.81
C HIS A 161 10.50 14.44 17.13
N MET A 162 10.13 13.27 16.57
CA MET A 162 8.87 12.59 16.91
C MET A 162 8.80 12.26 18.40
N TYR A 163 9.89 11.75 18.97
CA TYR A 163 9.99 11.41 20.38
C TYR A 163 9.84 12.67 21.28
N GLN A 164 10.58 13.73 20.98
CA GLN A 164 10.51 14.99 21.71
C GLN A 164 9.09 15.59 21.66
N ARG A 165 8.45 15.58 20.50
CA ARG A 165 7.06 16.04 20.35
C ARG A 165 6.05 15.14 21.06
N ALA A 166 6.27 13.84 21.13
CA ALA A 166 5.42 12.94 21.92
C ALA A 166 5.42 13.32 23.39
N ARG A 167 6.60 13.72 23.93
CA ARG A 167 6.75 14.17 25.32
C ARG A 167 6.14 15.53 25.59
N SER A 168 6.37 16.51 24.70
CA SER A 168 6.02 17.91 24.95
C SER A 168 4.61 18.30 24.47
N SER A 169 4.11 17.65 23.44
CA SER A 169 2.90 18.12 22.73
C SER A 169 1.72 17.14 22.75
N CYS A 170 1.87 15.93 23.28
CA CYS A 170 0.77 14.99 23.37
C CYS A 170 -0.20 15.36 24.50
N ILE A 171 -1.37 15.88 24.16
CA ILE A 171 -2.42 16.28 25.11
C ILE A 171 -3.28 15.11 25.62
N GLN A 172 -2.93 13.86 25.34
CA GLN A 172 -3.62 12.64 25.79
C GLN A 172 -5.13 12.58 25.46
N CYS A 173 -5.54 13.23 24.37
CA CYS A 173 -6.95 13.32 23.96
C CYS A 173 -7.57 11.99 23.47
N ARG A 174 -6.78 10.93 23.35
CA ARG A 174 -7.16 9.57 22.93
C ARG A 174 -7.71 9.43 21.51
N ARG A 175 -7.91 10.48 20.73
CA ARG A 175 -8.52 10.42 19.39
C ARG A 175 -7.82 9.44 18.43
N CYS A 176 -6.49 9.27 18.53
CA CYS A 176 -5.73 8.32 17.74
C CYS A 176 -6.15 6.86 17.99
N THR A 177 -6.63 6.53 19.20
CA THR A 177 -7.20 5.23 19.56
C THR A 177 -8.66 5.15 19.14
N ASP A 178 -9.44 6.17 19.46
CA ASP A 178 -10.87 6.21 19.19
C ASP A 178 -11.24 6.12 17.71
N LEU A 179 -10.33 6.48 16.81
CA LEU A 179 -10.49 6.38 15.36
C LEU A 179 -9.65 5.23 14.75
N CYS A 180 -8.92 4.46 15.57
CA CYS A 180 -8.13 3.34 15.09
C CYS A 180 -9.02 2.19 14.60
N PRO A 181 -8.94 1.74 13.34
CA PRO A 181 -9.80 0.68 12.82
C PRO A 181 -9.60 -0.64 13.57
N ARG A 182 -8.39 -0.96 14.00
CA ARG A 182 -8.11 -2.17 14.79
C ARG A 182 -8.76 -2.10 16.17
N HIS A 183 -8.62 -0.96 16.87
CA HIS A 183 -9.28 -0.75 18.17
C HIS A 183 -10.81 -0.80 18.05
N LEU A 184 -11.35 -0.22 16.98
CA LEU A 184 -12.80 -0.23 16.75
C LEU A 184 -13.35 -1.64 16.44
N LEU A 185 -12.50 -2.55 15.98
CA LEU A 185 -12.81 -3.98 15.81
C LEU A 185 -12.55 -4.81 17.08
N GLY A 186 -12.20 -4.18 18.20
CA GLY A 186 -11.96 -4.87 19.47
C GLY A 186 -10.54 -5.40 19.66
N HIS A 187 -9.59 -5.02 18.79
CA HIS A 187 -8.20 -5.38 19.01
C HIS A 187 -7.57 -4.55 20.12
N PRO A 188 -6.67 -5.12 20.95
CA PRO A 188 -6.04 -4.43 22.08
C PRO A 188 -4.92 -3.47 21.62
N LEU A 189 -5.17 -2.69 20.58
CA LEU A 189 -4.28 -1.66 20.05
C LEU A 189 -4.77 -0.28 20.47
N GLU A 190 -4.01 0.38 21.32
CA GLU A 190 -4.31 1.72 21.84
C GLU A 190 -3.18 2.72 21.52
N PRO A 191 -3.13 3.32 20.33
CA PRO A 191 -2.06 4.22 19.93
C PRO A 191 -1.76 5.35 20.93
N HIS A 192 -2.77 5.88 21.65
CA HIS A 192 -2.55 6.92 22.67
C HIS A 192 -1.69 6.43 23.84
N ARG A 193 -1.84 5.15 24.25
CA ARG A 193 -1.04 4.56 25.33
C ARG A 193 0.40 4.32 24.88
N ILE A 194 0.58 3.87 23.62
CA ILE A 194 1.90 3.73 23.00
C ILE A 194 2.60 5.09 22.99
N MET A 195 1.94 6.15 22.50
CA MET A 195 2.50 7.51 22.49
C MET A 195 2.87 8.00 23.89
N ARG A 196 2.05 7.72 24.89
CA ARG A 196 2.33 8.07 26.28
C ARG A 196 3.55 7.30 26.82
N GLN A 197 3.62 6.00 26.57
CA GLN A 197 4.72 5.19 27.03
C GLN A 197 6.03 5.58 26.34
N MET A 198 6.01 5.84 25.04
CA MET A 198 7.17 6.38 24.32
C MET A 198 7.64 7.72 24.90
N ALA A 199 6.73 8.55 25.38
CA ALA A 199 7.08 9.83 26.02
C ALA A 199 7.79 9.68 27.38
N THR A 200 7.61 8.56 28.06
CA THR A 200 8.17 8.29 29.38
C THR A 200 9.38 7.36 29.35
N LEU A 201 9.59 6.59 28.28
CA LEU A 201 10.76 5.73 28.13
C LEU A 201 12.04 6.57 28.00
N ALA A 202 13.09 6.15 28.67
CA ALA A 202 14.44 6.55 28.32
C ALA A 202 14.79 5.95 26.95
N LEU A 203 15.66 6.61 26.18
CA LEU A 203 16.05 6.15 24.82
C LEU A 203 16.78 4.79 24.83
N ASP A 204 17.20 4.33 25.97
CA ASP A 204 17.88 3.06 26.26
C ASP A 204 16.95 1.98 26.84
N GLY A 205 15.63 2.28 26.95
CA GLY A 205 14.66 1.39 27.57
C GLY A 205 14.35 0.15 26.73
N ASN A 206 14.27 -1.01 27.37
CA ASN A 206 13.85 -2.26 26.79
C ASN A 206 12.35 -2.16 26.37
N THR A 207 12.09 -2.11 25.06
CA THR A 207 10.74 -1.90 24.52
C THR A 207 9.90 -3.17 24.46
N THR A 208 10.52 -4.34 24.58
CA THR A 208 9.87 -5.64 24.34
C THR A 208 9.06 -6.17 25.52
N ASP A 209 9.38 -5.77 26.75
CA ASP A 209 8.69 -6.25 27.94
C ASP A 209 7.32 -5.58 28.17
N SER A 210 7.05 -4.47 27.49
CA SER A 210 5.78 -3.77 27.62
C SER A 210 4.71 -4.34 26.69
N ARG A 211 3.63 -4.93 27.25
CA ARG A 211 2.45 -5.34 26.48
C ARG A 211 1.86 -4.19 25.65
N ILE A 212 1.91 -2.96 26.14
CA ILE A 212 1.41 -1.77 25.43
C ILE A 212 2.24 -1.54 24.15
N LEU A 213 3.58 -1.54 24.25
CA LEU A 213 4.46 -1.35 23.10
C LEU A 213 4.37 -2.55 22.14
N LYS A 214 4.29 -3.78 22.66
CA LYS A 214 4.10 -4.99 21.87
C LYS A 214 2.82 -4.95 21.04
N SER A 215 1.75 -4.25 21.49
CA SER A 215 0.51 -4.10 20.72
C SER A 215 0.70 -3.35 19.39
N ALA A 216 1.82 -2.65 19.20
CA ALA A 216 2.17 -2.03 17.91
C ALA A 216 2.24 -3.07 16.77
N ALA A 217 2.53 -4.35 17.08
CA ALA A 217 2.48 -5.45 16.11
C ALA A 217 1.13 -5.60 15.40
N LEU A 218 0.03 -5.19 16.04
CA LEU A 218 -1.33 -5.23 15.51
C LEU A 218 -1.65 -4.07 14.56
N CYS A 219 -0.75 -3.08 14.41
CA CYS A 219 -1.00 -1.90 13.61
C CYS A 219 -1.00 -2.24 12.11
N CYS A 220 -2.06 -1.85 11.37
CA CYS A 220 -2.13 -1.95 9.92
C CYS A 220 -1.50 -0.76 9.18
N GLU A 221 -0.92 0.19 9.91
CA GLU A 221 -0.21 1.35 9.37
C GLU A 221 -1.05 2.25 8.44
N CYS A 222 -2.36 2.22 8.57
CA CYS A 222 -3.27 3.01 7.72
C CYS A 222 -3.12 4.53 7.83
N GLY A 223 -2.45 5.04 8.86
CA GLY A 223 -2.15 6.48 9.01
C GLY A 223 -3.30 7.36 9.52
N ILE A 224 -4.49 6.81 9.80
CA ILE A 224 -5.64 7.59 10.28
C ILE A 224 -5.32 8.34 11.58
N CYS A 225 -4.57 7.69 12.49
CA CYS A 225 -4.21 8.22 13.79
C CYS A 225 -3.34 9.49 13.73
N GLU A 226 -2.47 9.60 12.70
CA GLU A 226 -1.57 10.76 12.54
C GLU A 226 -2.10 11.82 11.56
N THR A 227 -2.75 11.39 10.47
CA THR A 227 -3.17 12.33 9.41
C THR A 227 -4.52 12.94 9.73
N PHE A 228 -5.46 12.17 10.27
CA PHE A 228 -6.82 12.61 10.50
C PHE A 228 -7.13 12.85 11.99
N ALA A 229 -6.70 11.94 12.87
CA ALA A 229 -7.14 11.94 14.26
C ALA A 229 -6.36 12.93 15.15
N CYS A 230 -5.02 13.02 15.01
CA CYS A 230 -4.20 13.78 15.93
C CYS A 230 -4.32 15.30 15.72
N PRO A 231 -4.88 16.08 16.69
CA PRO A 231 -4.98 17.53 16.58
C PRO A 231 -3.59 18.21 16.66
N MET A 232 -2.62 17.56 17.33
CA MET A 232 -1.26 18.06 17.51
C MET A 232 -0.32 17.64 16.39
N GLN A 233 -0.81 16.96 15.33
CA GLN A 233 -0.03 16.48 14.19
C GLN A 233 1.19 15.60 14.59
N LEU A 234 1.04 14.83 15.65
CA LEU A 234 2.03 13.80 16.02
C LEU A 234 1.94 12.61 15.06
N GLN A 235 2.95 11.72 15.08
CA GLN A 235 3.07 10.59 14.16
C GLN A 235 2.89 9.22 14.85
N PRO A 236 1.70 8.88 15.40
CA PRO A 236 1.51 7.59 16.06
C PRO A 236 1.72 6.40 15.12
N ARG A 237 1.36 6.50 13.81
CA ARG A 237 1.61 5.45 12.83
C ARG A 237 3.11 5.17 12.67
N ARG A 238 3.93 6.21 12.51
CA ARG A 238 5.38 6.05 12.34
C ARG A 238 6.04 5.47 13.60
N VAL A 239 5.59 5.86 14.78
CA VAL A 239 6.01 5.24 16.05
C VAL A 239 5.63 3.76 16.09
N ASN A 240 4.38 3.41 15.74
CA ASN A 240 3.96 2.01 15.68
C ASN A 240 4.75 1.20 14.65
N ALA A 241 5.01 1.75 13.45
CA ALA A 241 5.79 1.09 12.41
C ALA A 241 7.23 0.81 12.87
N MET A 242 7.86 1.76 13.56
CA MET A 242 9.19 1.59 14.13
C MET A 242 9.20 0.48 15.19
N LEU A 243 8.27 0.51 16.14
CA LEU A 243 8.14 -0.53 17.16
C LEU A 243 7.88 -1.91 16.54
N LYS A 244 7.05 -1.97 15.49
CA LYS A 244 6.75 -3.21 14.76
C LYS A 244 8.00 -3.79 14.08
N GLN A 245 8.86 -2.94 13.51
CA GLN A 245 10.14 -3.37 12.95
C GLN A 245 11.09 -3.89 14.03
N GLU A 246 11.16 -3.23 15.17
CA GLU A 246 11.95 -3.67 16.31
C GLU A 246 11.47 -5.02 16.85
N LEU A 247 10.17 -5.15 17.10
CA LEU A 247 9.56 -6.42 17.51
C LEU A 247 9.83 -7.55 16.51
N ALA A 248 9.80 -7.26 15.21
CA ALA A 248 10.12 -8.24 14.17
C ALA A 248 11.60 -8.64 14.21
N ARG A 249 12.53 -7.70 14.44
CA ARG A 249 13.97 -7.96 14.59
C ARG A 249 14.25 -8.85 15.79
N GLU A 250 13.56 -8.62 16.90
CA GLU A 250 13.67 -9.41 18.12
C GLU A 250 12.83 -10.69 18.11
N LYS A 251 12.13 -10.97 16.97
CA LYS A 251 11.23 -12.13 16.80
C LYS A 251 10.08 -12.18 17.82
N VAL A 252 9.72 -11.03 18.40
CA VAL A 252 8.58 -10.89 19.31
C VAL A 252 7.31 -10.79 18.50
N ARG A 253 6.34 -11.65 18.76
CA ARG A 253 5.04 -11.71 18.08
C ARG A 253 3.91 -11.51 19.08
N TRP A 254 2.80 -10.97 18.60
CA TRP A 254 1.53 -11.00 19.35
C TRP A 254 0.88 -12.37 19.19
N ASN A 255 0.36 -12.94 20.29
CA ASN A 255 -0.33 -14.22 20.22
C ASN A 255 -1.70 -14.04 19.55
N LYS A 256 -2.05 -14.94 18.65
CA LYS A 256 -3.31 -14.89 17.93
C LYS A 256 -4.51 -14.92 18.89
N GLY A 257 -5.44 -14.00 18.72
CA GLY A 257 -6.63 -13.87 19.54
C GLY A 257 -6.40 -13.26 20.93
N GLU A 258 -5.16 -13.03 21.35
CA GLU A 258 -4.87 -12.51 22.69
C GLU A 258 -5.48 -11.11 22.87
N GLY A 259 -6.29 -10.97 23.94
CA GLY A 259 -6.86 -9.69 24.33
C GLY A 259 -7.99 -9.18 23.43
N GLN A 260 -8.59 -10.04 22.59
CA GLN A 260 -9.77 -9.69 21.79
C GLN A 260 -10.88 -9.17 22.71
N GLN A 261 -11.49 -8.07 22.30
CA GLN A 261 -12.66 -7.45 22.94
C GLN A 261 -13.81 -7.42 21.92
N GLU A 262 -15.01 -7.11 22.39
CA GLU A 262 -16.14 -6.83 21.52
C GLU A 262 -15.87 -5.58 20.67
N PRO A 263 -16.33 -5.56 19.39
CA PRO A 263 -16.26 -4.36 18.57
C PRO A 263 -16.91 -3.17 19.26
N SER A 264 -16.30 -2.00 19.08
CA SER A 264 -16.80 -0.77 19.69
C SER A 264 -18.20 -0.44 19.19
N LEU A 265 -19.14 -0.19 20.08
CA LEU A 265 -20.50 0.29 19.78
C LEU A 265 -20.50 1.62 19.00
N TRP A 266 -19.43 2.41 19.13
CA TRP A 266 -19.26 3.69 18.44
C TRP A 266 -18.63 3.57 17.06
N ARG A 267 -18.33 2.36 16.58
CA ARG A 267 -17.60 2.11 15.33
C ARG A 267 -18.24 2.84 14.14
N GLU A 268 -19.56 2.76 14.00
CA GLU A 268 -20.27 3.42 12.90
C GLU A 268 -20.11 4.94 12.89
N GLY A 269 -20.21 5.58 14.03
CA GLY A 269 -20.04 7.03 14.17
C GLY A 269 -18.59 7.52 14.06
N ARG A 270 -17.60 6.60 14.07
CA ARG A 270 -16.16 6.90 14.04
C ARG A 270 -15.49 6.58 12.71
N LYS A 271 -16.23 6.13 11.71
CA LYS A 271 -15.74 5.95 10.34
C LYS A 271 -15.37 7.31 9.73
N ALA A 272 -14.11 7.47 9.32
CA ALA A 272 -13.61 8.74 8.78
C ALA A 272 -14.00 8.88 7.30
N PRO A 273 -14.81 9.87 6.89
CA PRO A 273 -15.20 10.06 5.50
C PRO A 273 -13.99 10.33 4.60
N THR A 274 -13.89 9.65 3.46
CA THR A 274 -12.70 9.66 2.57
C THR A 274 -12.31 11.08 2.13
N LYS A 275 -13.27 11.93 1.75
CA LYS A 275 -13.02 13.33 1.38
C LYS A 275 -12.39 14.15 2.52
N ARG A 276 -12.83 13.94 3.75
CA ARG A 276 -12.24 14.61 4.93
C ARG A 276 -10.82 14.12 5.20
N VAL A 277 -10.54 12.83 4.98
CA VAL A 277 -9.19 12.28 5.09
C VAL A 277 -8.30 12.89 4.00
N ALA A 278 -8.76 12.98 2.75
CA ALA A 278 -8.03 13.62 1.65
C ALA A 278 -7.70 15.09 1.95
N ALA A 279 -8.66 15.84 2.51
CA ALA A 279 -8.43 17.24 2.94
C ALA A 279 -7.35 17.32 4.04
N ARG A 280 -7.41 16.45 5.04
CA ARG A 280 -6.40 16.41 6.13
C ARG A 280 -5.04 15.90 5.65
N ALA A 281 -5.00 15.11 4.60
CA ALA A 281 -3.77 14.66 3.94
C ALA A 281 -3.18 15.73 2.99
N GLY A 282 -3.91 16.82 2.71
CA GLY A 282 -3.47 17.87 1.80
C GLY A 282 -3.53 17.48 0.32
N VAL A 283 -4.42 16.53 -0.03
CA VAL A 283 -4.55 16.02 -1.40
C VAL A 283 -5.98 16.15 -1.95
N LEU A 284 -6.83 16.95 -1.31
CA LEU A 284 -8.23 17.09 -1.70
C LEU A 284 -8.38 17.64 -3.12
N GLU A 285 -7.52 18.53 -3.54
CA GLU A 285 -7.53 19.12 -4.89
C GLU A 285 -7.34 18.08 -6.00
N TYR A 286 -6.71 16.91 -5.68
CA TYR A 286 -6.50 15.82 -6.63
C TYR A 286 -7.53 14.70 -6.51
N TYR A 287 -8.43 14.78 -5.52
CA TYR A 287 -9.32 13.67 -5.13
C TYR A 287 -10.27 13.23 -6.25
N ASP A 288 -10.88 14.18 -6.95
CA ASP A 288 -11.89 13.92 -8.00
C ASP A 288 -11.31 14.16 -9.42
N ARG A 289 -10.00 14.39 -9.57
CA ARG A 289 -9.39 14.75 -10.86
C ARG A 289 -9.04 13.56 -11.75
N CYS A 290 -8.98 12.37 -11.22
CA CYS A 290 -8.73 11.19 -12.04
C CYS A 290 -10.00 10.87 -12.83
N GLY A 291 -10.14 11.51 -13.99
CA GLY A 291 -11.23 11.24 -14.91
C GLY A 291 -11.08 9.87 -15.58
N THR A 292 -12.16 9.40 -16.17
CA THR A 292 -12.23 8.23 -17.06
C THR A 292 -11.64 8.54 -18.45
N ALA A 293 -10.62 9.38 -18.54
CA ALA A 293 -9.84 9.55 -19.76
C ALA A 293 -9.25 8.19 -20.12
N GLY A 294 -9.61 7.65 -21.26
CA GLY A 294 -9.46 6.26 -21.67
C GLY A 294 -8.16 5.57 -21.27
N LEU A 295 -8.21 4.25 -21.15
CA LEU A 295 -7.04 3.42 -20.89
C LEU A 295 -6.01 3.65 -22.01
N MET A 296 -4.81 4.09 -21.61
CA MET A 296 -3.67 4.24 -22.52
C MET A 296 -2.81 2.99 -22.39
N GLN A 297 -2.43 2.40 -23.53
CA GLN A 297 -1.47 1.31 -23.60
C GLN A 297 -0.23 1.80 -24.37
N GLU A 298 0.91 1.60 -23.77
CA GLU A 298 2.19 1.90 -24.38
C GLU A 298 3.16 0.73 -24.19
N THR A 299 3.98 0.49 -25.21
CA THR A 299 5.08 -0.48 -25.14
C THR A 299 6.39 0.28 -25.09
N PRO A 300 7.09 0.31 -23.95
CA PRO A 300 8.35 1.02 -23.80
C PRO A 300 9.49 0.32 -24.56
N ASP A 301 10.51 1.08 -24.97
CA ASP A 301 11.71 0.52 -25.59
C ASP A 301 12.56 -0.28 -24.60
N GLN A 302 12.41 -0.03 -23.30
CA GLN A 302 13.14 -0.72 -22.25
C GLN A 302 12.28 -0.84 -21.00
N VAL A 303 12.39 -1.99 -20.33
CA VAL A 303 11.79 -2.25 -19.03
C VAL A 303 12.85 -2.68 -18.02
N THR A 304 12.66 -2.27 -16.75
CA THR A 304 13.47 -2.69 -15.61
C THR A 304 12.61 -3.45 -14.62
N LEU A 305 12.84 -4.73 -14.47
CA LEU A 305 12.07 -5.66 -13.68
C LEU A 305 12.80 -6.03 -12.38
N PRO A 306 12.58 -5.33 -11.25
CA PRO A 306 13.18 -5.69 -9.97
C PRO A 306 12.82 -7.11 -9.57
N LEU A 307 13.79 -7.88 -9.04
CA LEU A 307 13.51 -9.24 -8.53
C LEU A 307 12.65 -9.19 -7.28
N ARG A 308 12.87 -8.23 -6.40
CA ARG A 308 12.07 -8.06 -5.18
C ARG A 308 10.87 -7.15 -5.42
N GLN A 309 9.70 -7.73 -5.66
CA GLN A 309 8.44 -7.00 -5.89
C GLN A 309 7.38 -7.17 -4.79
N HIS A 310 7.62 -8.04 -3.80
CA HIS A 310 6.70 -8.36 -2.71
C HIS A 310 7.48 -8.75 -1.43
N ILE A 311 6.77 -9.04 -0.34
CA ILE A 311 7.35 -9.36 0.98
C ILE A 311 8.07 -10.72 0.97
N GLY A 312 7.67 -11.66 0.10
CA GLY A 312 8.27 -12.99 0.02
C GLY A 312 9.72 -13.01 -0.50
N ALA A 313 10.26 -14.19 -0.67
CA ALA A 313 11.60 -14.40 -1.23
C ALA A 313 11.67 -13.89 -2.68
N PRO A 314 12.78 -13.30 -3.12
CA PRO A 314 12.98 -12.98 -4.53
C PRO A 314 13.04 -14.27 -5.36
N PRO A 315 12.57 -14.24 -6.64
CA PRO A 315 12.71 -15.37 -7.54
C PRO A 315 14.16 -15.58 -7.97
N THR A 316 14.50 -16.81 -8.35
CA THR A 316 15.81 -17.18 -8.92
C THR A 316 15.84 -16.86 -10.41
N VAL A 317 16.83 -16.10 -10.88
CA VAL A 317 16.98 -15.72 -12.28
C VAL A 317 17.26 -16.94 -13.14
N LEU A 318 16.65 -17.01 -14.34
CA LEU A 318 16.78 -18.11 -15.30
C LEU A 318 17.43 -17.66 -16.63
N VAL A 319 17.61 -16.36 -16.84
CA VAL A 319 18.10 -15.78 -18.11
C VAL A 319 19.48 -15.15 -17.93
N THR A 320 20.20 -15.01 -19.03
CA THR A 320 21.54 -14.40 -19.07
C THR A 320 21.54 -13.13 -19.95
N VAL A 321 22.57 -12.28 -19.77
CA VAL A 321 22.75 -11.10 -20.62
C VAL A 321 23.01 -11.53 -22.07
N GLY A 322 22.34 -10.88 -23.00
CA GLY A 322 22.35 -11.19 -24.43
C GLY A 322 21.28 -12.20 -24.86
N GLU A 323 20.54 -12.79 -23.95
CA GLU A 323 19.46 -13.74 -24.29
C GLU A 323 18.24 -13.00 -24.83
N GLN A 324 17.68 -13.51 -25.93
CA GLN A 324 16.39 -13.06 -26.47
C GLN A 324 15.25 -13.65 -25.65
N VAL A 325 14.28 -12.81 -25.30
CA VAL A 325 13.08 -13.21 -24.55
C VAL A 325 11.82 -12.68 -25.22
N SER A 326 10.76 -13.46 -25.13
CA SER A 326 9.44 -13.05 -25.60
C SER A 326 8.52 -12.65 -24.44
N ALA A 327 7.61 -11.72 -24.66
CA ALA A 327 6.62 -11.31 -23.68
C ALA A 327 5.83 -12.51 -23.14
N GLY A 328 5.77 -12.65 -21.81
CA GLY A 328 5.20 -13.80 -21.14
C GLY A 328 6.16 -14.96 -20.87
N GLN A 329 7.40 -14.95 -21.40
CA GLN A 329 8.42 -15.95 -21.09
C GLN A 329 8.82 -15.86 -19.60
N LEU A 330 9.00 -17.00 -18.95
CA LEU A 330 9.51 -17.09 -17.57
C LEU A 330 10.98 -16.69 -17.55
N ILE A 331 11.32 -15.63 -16.82
CA ILE A 331 12.70 -15.10 -16.71
C ILE A 331 13.28 -15.24 -15.30
N ALA A 332 12.42 -15.43 -14.30
CA ALA A 332 12.87 -15.83 -12.97
C ALA A 332 11.78 -16.66 -12.26
N ALA A 333 12.18 -17.76 -11.62
CA ALA A 333 11.27 -18.73 -10.98
C ALA A 333 11.25 -18.56 -9.46
N ALA A 334 10.07 -18.74 -8.86
CA ALA A 334 9.90 -18.82 -7.43
C ALA A 334 10.71 -20.02 -6.88
N PRO A 335 11.52 -19.84 -5.83
CA PRO A 335 12.20 -20.96 -5.17
C PRO A 335 11.19 -21.95 -4.59
N GLU A 336 11.49 -23.25 -4.70
CA GLU A 336 10.62 -24.30 -4.17
C GLU A 336 10.44 -24.18 -2.65
N GLY A 337 9.21 -24.33 -2.19
CA GLY A 337 8.85 -24.23 -0.77
C GLY A 337 8.88 -22.82 -0.17
N ALA A 338 9.27 -21.79 -0.93
CA ALA A 338 9.27 -20.41 -0.47
C ALA A 338 8.01 -19.65 -0.90
N LEU A 339 7.56 -18.71 -0.06
CA LEU A 339 6.55 -17.74 -0.47
C LEU A 339 7.20 -16.76 -1.47
N SER A 340 6.93 -16.96 -2.75
CA SER A 340 7.51 -16.20 -3.85
C SER A 340 6.55 -16.15 -5.04
N ALA A 341 6.94 -15.46 -6.12
CA ALA A 341 6.17 -15.43 -7.36
C ALA A 341 7.11 -15.38 -8.58
N ASN A 342 6.76 -16.13 -9.62
CA ASN A 342 7.44 -16.12 -10.90
C ASN A 342 7.48 -14.72 -11.51
N LEU A 343 8.54 -14.40 -12.23
CA LEU A 343 8.69 -13.19 -12.99
C LEU A 343 8.77 -13.53 -14.48
N HIS A 344 7.99 -12.85 -15.29
CA HIS A 344 7.92 -13.04 -16.75
C HIS A 344 8.36 -11.78 -17.46
N ALA A 345 8.96 -11.95 -18.63
CA ALA A 345 9.27 -10.83 -19.52
C ALA A 345 7.98 -10.08 -19.87
N SER A 346 7.99 -8.78 -19.76
CA SER A 346 6.81 -7.94 -20.01
C SER A 346 6.77 -7.38 -21.43
N ILE A 347 7.90 -7.45 -22.15
CA ILE A 347 8.04 -7.07 -23.57
C ILE A 347 8.91 -8.10 -24.27
N ASP A 348 8.85 -8.14 -25.61
CA ASP A 348 9.81 -8.82 -26.45
C ASP A 348 11.11 -8.02 -26.48
N GLY A 349 12.28 -8.69 -26.50
CA GLY A 349 13.55 -8.02 -26.59
C GLY A 349 14.73 -8.84 -26.09
N VAL A 350 15.86 -8.17 -25.87
CA VAL A 350 17.11 -8.76 -25.39
C VAL A 350 17.37 -8.36 -23.94
N VAL A 351 17.82 -9.31 -23.13
CA VAL A 351 18.28 -9.06 -21.75
C VAL A 351 19.61 -8.29 -21.81
N VAL A 352 19.61 -7.03 -21.36
CA VAL A 352 20.81 -6.19 -21.38
C VAL A 352 21.54 -6.11 -20.05
N SER A 353 20.87 -6.48 -18.96
CA SER A 353 21.46 -6.52 -17.62
C SER A 353 20.74 -7.49 -16.71
N VAL A 354 21.48 -8.16 -15.82
CA VAL A 354 20.99 -9.05 -14.77
C VAL A 354 21.71 -8.72 -13.46
N GLY A 355 20.95 -8.43 -12.40
CA GLY A 355 21.43 -8.08 -11.06
C GLY A 355 20.26 -8.08 -10.08
N ASP A 356 20.08 -7.01 -9.30
CA ASP A 356 18.89 -6.81 -8.44
C ASP A 356 17.61 -6.63 -9.27
N ALA A 357 17.76 -6.34 -10.55
CA ALA A 357 16.71 -6.29 -11.55
C ALA A 357 17.18 -6.93 -12.87
N ILE A 358 16.22 -7.39 -13.67
CA ILE A 358 16.43 -7.81 -15.05
C ILE A 358 16.01 -6.64 -15.95
N VAL A 359 16.90 -6.20 -16.83
CA VAL A 359 16.63 -5.14 -17.81
C VAL A 359 16.47 -5.77 -19.18
N ILE A 360 15.34 -5.52 -19.84
CA ILE A 360 15.03 -5.99 -21.19
C ILE A 360 14.86 -4.77 -22.09
N ARG A 361 15.53 -4.79 -23.24
CA ARG A 361 15.44 -3.76 -24.27
C ARG A 361 14.82 -4.35 -25.54
N LYS A 362 13.81 -3.67 -26.07
CA LYS A 362 13.18 -4.00 -27.34
C LYS A 362 14.23 -3.99 -28.46
N GLU A 363 14.21 -4.97 -29.33
CA GLU A 363 14.95 -4.90 -30.57
C GLU A 363 14.27 -3.92 -31.53
N GLY A 364 15.07 -3.04 -32.13
CA GLY A 364 14.64 -2.01 -33.06
C GLY A 364 14.16 -2.57 -34.41
#